data_56674f7bc9ada41861647ed13c5280c4
#
_entry.id   56674f7bc9ada41861647ed13c5280c4
#
_cell.length_a   1.000
_cell.length_b   1.000
_cell.length_c   1.000
_cell.angle_alpha   90.00
_cell.angle_beta   90.00
_cell.angle_gamma   90.00
#
_symmetry.space_group_name_H-M   'P 1'
#
loop_
_entity.id
_entity.type
_entity.pdbx_description
1 polymer ?
#
loop_
_entity_poly.entity_id
_entity_poly.type
_entity_poly.pdbx_seq_one_letter_code
_entity_poly.pdbx_strand_id
1 'polypeptide(L)'
;MASHIARRKFLATLGGAAASWPLSARAQQPAVPVYPMRPITVIVPFPPGGNSDIVVRSLAERLSLVFGQPVIVDNRPGGAGGTVGAKAVANATPDGHTLLFTSPGPLVTAPLIYKNLGYDPFKSFAPIATIFSTPQMLVVNPAVPVESMEQLASYTKANPGKISFASPGFGTQPHLLGEMFKLITGTNIVNVPYKGAPQAVTDLLAGQVQMYFDTVALFLPHIKAGKLKALAVADEMRSASLPNVPTTTESGFAILQATFWAGMVAPIGTPANIIDKLNTSINDFLRSPEIEASLANFDAKPKIGSPADFSKFWRNETEKWTHVITSTGIKEIK
;
A
#
# COMPACT_ATOMS: atom_id res chain seq x y z
N MET A 1 -80.08 -34.85 -54.98
CA MET A 1 -79.98 -33.92 -53.84
C MET A 1 -79.39 -34.66 -52.63
N ALA A 2 -78.14 -34.97 -52.58
CA ALA A 2 -77.51 -35.57 -51.40
C ALA A 2 -75.94 -35.44 -51.55
N SER A 3 -75.35 -34.26 -51.42
CA SER A 3 -73.89 -34.14 -51.40
C SER A 3 -73.32 -32.92 -50.64
N HIS A 4 -74.16 -32.17 -49.95
CA HIS A 4 -73.70 -30.94 -49.28
C HIS A 4 -73.62 -31.01 -47.70
N ILE A 5 -74.06 -32.11 -47.10
CA ILE A 5 -74.09 -32.20 -45.61
C ILE A 5 -72.84 -32.89 -45.04
N ALA A 6 -72.11 -33.66 -45.83
CA ALA A 6 -70.93 -34.41 -45.35
C ALA A 6 -69.64 -33.60 -45.20
N ARG A 7 -69.54 -32.39 -45.87
CA ARG A 7 -68.29 -31.56 -45.83
C ARG A 7 -68.21 -30.62 -44.59
N ARG A 8 -69.34 -30.37 -43.92
CA ARG A 8 -69.37 -29.44 -42.76
C ARG A 8 -69.00 -30.10 -41.42
N LYS A 9 -69.10 -31.43 -41.32
CA LYS A 9 -68.76 -32.14 -40.07
C LYS A 9 -67.31 -32.62 -39.96
N PHE A 10 -66.53 -32.58 -41.03
CA PHE A 10 -65.13 -33.02 -41.05
C PHE A 10 -64.14 -31.87 -40.67
N LEU A 11 -64.59 -30.62 -40.72
CA LEU A 11 -63.75 -29.46 -40.38
C LEU A 11 -63.89 -29.02 -38.91
N ALA A 12 -64.80 -29.63 -38.13
CA ALA A 12 -65.02 -29.25 -36.72
C ALA A 12 -64.24 -30.10 -35.71
N THR A 13 -63.50 -31.15 -36.14
CA THR A 13 -62.78 -32.09 -35.24
C THR A 13 -61.28 -31.97 -35.32
N LEU A 14 -60.70 -31.06 -36.10
CA LEU A 14 -59.24 -30.79 -36.18
C LEU A 14 -58.77 -29.52 -35.49
N GLY A 15 -59.68 -28.79 -34.84
CA GLY A 15 -59.39 -27.49 -34.19
C GLY A 15 -59.08 -27.54 -32.71
N GLY A 16 -59.03 -28.77 -32.06
CA GLY A 16 -59.00 -28.88 -30.58
C GLY A 16 -57.73 -29.42 -29.93
N ALA A 17 -56.62 -29.68 -30.65
CA ALA A 17 -55.46 -30.38 -30.10
C ALA A 17 -54.13 -29.60 -30.15
N ALA A 18 -54.14 -28.29 -30.36
CA ALA A 18 -52.94 -27.48 -30.50
C ALA A 18 -52.75 -26.41 -29.40
N ALA A 19 -53.28 -26.61 -28.20
CA ALA A 19 -53.23 -25.58 -27.16
C ALA A 19 -52.93 -26.12 -25.78
N SER A 20 -51.83 -26.89 -25.59
CA SER A 20 -51.26 -27.09 -24.23
C SER A 20 -49.84 -27.67 -24.25
N TRP A 21 -48.95 -27.00 -25.00
CA TRP A 21 -47.56 -27.12 -24.62
C TRP A 21 -47.28 -25.96 -23.65
N PRO A 22 -46.89 -26.25 -22.36
CA PRO A 22 -46.36 -25.21 -21.51
C PRO A 22 -45.06 -24.77 -22.17
N LEU A 23 -45.01 -23.59 -22.72
CA LEU A 23 -43.80 -22.83 -22.96
C LEU A 23 -43.18 -22.63 -21.57
N SER A 24 -42.43 -23.62 -21.10
CA SER A 24 -41.45 -23.43 -20.02
C SER A 24 -40.48 -22.38 -20.53
N ALA A 25 -40.86 -21.11 -20.44
CA ALA A 25 -39.90 -20.02 -20.49
C ALA A 25 -38.96 -20.27 -19.30
N ARG A 26 -37.90 -21.04 -19.54
CA ARG A 26 -36.72 -20.98 -18.70
C ARG A 26 -36.29 -19.53 -18.75
N ALA A 27 -36.70 -18.75 -17.75
CA ALA A 27 -36.07 -17.52 -17.44
C ALA A 27 -34.57 -17.88 -17.30
N GLN A 28 -33.78 -17.62 -18.33
CA GLN A 28 -32.34 -17.64 -18.25
C GLN A 28 -32.03 -16.61 -17.16
N GLN A 29 -31.74 -17.11 -15.95
CA GLN A 29 -31.14 -16.25 -14.94
C GLN A 29 -29.98 -15.56 -15.66
N PRO A 30 -29.92 -14.23 -15.66
CA PRO A 30 -28.80 -13.54 -16.26
C PRO A 30 -27.54 -14.11 -15.62
N ALA A 31 -26.69 -14.73 -16.44
CA ALA A 31 -25.42 -15.24 -15.97
C ALA A 31 -24.73 -14.08 -15.25
N VAL A 32 -24.48 -14.24 -13.95
CA VAL A 32 -23.73 -13.24 -13.18
C VAL A 32 -22.41 -13.05 -13.92
N PRO A 33 -22.11 -11.84 -14.40
CA PRO A 33 -20.92 -11.61 -15.20
C PRO A 33 -19.69 -12.11 -14.45
N VAL A 34 -18.92 -13.02 -15.06
CA VAL A 34 -17.74 -13.61 -14.42
C VAL A 34 -16.64 -12.54 -14.35
N TYR A 35 -16.46 -11.94 -13.18
CA TYR A 35 -15.36 -11.00 -12.96
C TYR A 35 -13.99 -11.72 -13.01
N PRO A 36 -12.96 -11.11 -13.64
CA PRO A 36 -12.98 -9.88 -14.46
C PRO A 36 -13.38 -10.17 -15.91
N MET A 37 -14.14 -9.26 -16.54
CA MET A 37 -14.54 -9.36 -17.96
C MET A 37 -13.66 -8.55 -18.91
N ARG A 38 -12.79 -7.71 -18.38
CA ARG A 38 -11.88 -6.82 -19.10
C ARG A 38 -10.60 -6.61 -18.26
N PRO A 39 -9.55 -6.01 -18.82
CA PRO A 39 -8.32 -5.75 -18.09
C PRO A 39 -8.55 -5.04 -16.78
N ILE A 40 -7.77 -5.40 -15.75
CA ILE A 40 -7.70 -4.72 -14.46
C ILE A 40 -6.52 -3.75 -14.50
N THR A 41 -6.72 -2.51 -14.07
CA THR A 41 -5.64 -1.53 -13.92
C THR A 41 -5.30 -1.36 -12.45
N VAL A 42 -4.04 -1.56 -12.10
CA VAL A 42 -3.50 -1.30 -10.76
C VAL A 42 -2.72 0.00 -10.80
N ILE A 43 -3.29 1.05 -10.21
CA ILE A 43 -2.61 2.34 -10.05
C ILE A 43 -1.55 2.21 -8.95
N VAL A 44 -0.30 2.55 -9.28
CA VAL A 44 0.84 2.58 -8.35
C VAL A 44 1.25 4.03 -8.15
N PRO A 45 1.15 4.59 -6.93
CA PRO A 45 1.40 6.01 -6.69
C PRO A 45 2.89 6.34 -6.54
N PHE A 46 3.77 5.52 -7.11
CA PHE A 46 5.22 5.65 -7.04
C PHE A 46 5.85 5.57 -8.43
N PRO A 47 7.06 6.14 -8.62
CA PRO A 47 7.83 5.95 -9.84
C PRO A 47 8.12 4.47 -10.13
N PRO A 48 8.26 4.07 -11.39
CA PRO A 48 8.64 2.71 -11.75
C PRO A 48 10.06 2.37 -11.28
N GLY A 49 10.33 1.07 -11.08
CA GLY A 49 11.66 0.52 -10.75
C GLY A 49 12.00 0.47 -9.25
N GLY A 50 11.14 0.98 -8.37
CA GLY A 50 11.30 0.80 -6.92
C GLY A 50 10.82 -0.58 -6.44
N ASN A 51 11.17 -0.95 -5.18
CA ASN A 51 10.79 -2.24 -4.59
C ASN A 51 9.26 -2.51 -4.67
N SER A 52 8.45 -1.50 -4.39
CA SER A 52 6.99 -1.60 -4.52
C SER A 52 6.53 -1.88 -5.96
N ASP A 53 7.18 -1.29 -6.95
CA ASP A 53 6.86 -1.49 -8.36
C ASP A 53 7.23 -2.93 -8.81
N ILE A 54 8.36 -3.46 -8.35
CA ILE A 54 8.78 -4.83 -8.63
C ILE A 54 7.75 -5.83 -8.07
N VAL A 55 7.35 -5.66 -6.81
CA VAL A 55 6.38 -6.55 -6.15
C VAL A 55 5.02 -6.50 -6.84
N VAL A 56 4.52 -5.30 -7.17
CA VAL A 56 3.20 -5.18 -7.80
C VAL A 56 3.19 -5.70 -9.24
N ARG A 57 4.29 -5.61 -10.00
CA ARG A 57 4.38 -6.21 -11.34
C ARG A 57 4.38 -7.72 -11.28
N SER A 58 5.10 -8.33 -10.34
CA SER A 58 5.06 -9.77 -10.11
C SER A 58 3.66 -10.24 -9.70
N LEU A 59 2.99 -9.49 -8.82
CA LEU A 59 1.59 -9.74 -8.47
C LEU A 59 0.66 -9.62 -9.69
N ALA A 60 0.81 -8.58 -10.51
CA ALA A 60 -0.01 -8.34 -11.69
C ALA A 60 0.14 -9.46 -12.73
N GLU A 61 1.36 -9.95 -12.94
CA GLU A 61 1.62 -11.10 -13.81
C GLU A 61 0.89 -12.35 -13.30
N ARG A 62 1.01 -12.66 -12.01
CA ARG A 62 0.33 -13.79 -11.41
C ARG A 62 -1.19 -13.68 -11.50
N LEU A 63 -1.75 -12.51 -11.17
CA LEU A 63 -3.20 -12.27 -11.26
C LEU A 63 -3.70 -12.35 -12.71
N SER A 64 -2.90 -11.93 -13.70
CA SER A 64 -3.24 -12.07 -15.12
C SER A 64 -3.43 -13.53 -15.51
N LEU A 65 -2.55 -14.42 -15.04
CA LEU A 65 -2.65 -15.86 -15.25
C LEU A 65 -3.90 -16.46 -14.59
N VAL A 66 -4.16 -16.08 -13.34
CA VAL A 66 -5.29 -16.61 -12.56
C VAL A 66 -6.64 -16.17 -13.12
N PHE A 67 -6.74 -14.92 -13.58
CA PHE A 67 -7.99 -14.33 -14.04
C PHE A 67 -8.24 -14.52 -15.55
N GLY A 68 -7.23 -14.88 -16.32
CA GLY A 68 -7.32 -14.95 -17.79
C GLY A 68 -7.57 -13.58 -18.46
N GLN A 69 -7.30 -12.48 -17.72
CA GLN A 69 -7.42 -11.11 -18.18
C GLN A 69 -6.15 -10.34 -17.81
N PRO A 70 -5.68 -9.40 -18.65
CA PRO A 70 -4.51 -8.60 -18.35
C PRO A 70 -4.70 -7.79 -17.05
N VAL A 71 -3.68 -7.80 -16.19
CA VAL A 71 -3.57 -6.89 -15.04
C VAL A 71 -2.43 -5.92 -15.33
N ILE A 72 -2.77 -4.65 -15.52
CA ILE A 72 -1.87 -3.61 -16.02
C ILE A 72 -1.44 -2.73 -14.86
N VAL A 73 -0.14 -2.54 -14.70
CA VAL A 73 0.44 -1.61 -13.71
C VAL A 73 0.60 -0.24 -14.35
N ASP A 74 -0.06 0.77 -13.75
CA ASP A 74 -0.03 2.17 -14.18
C ASP A 74 0.59 3.03 -13.07
N ASN A 75 1.82 3.49 -13.30
CA ASN A 75 2.53 4.32 -12.33
C ASN A 75 2.05 5.77 -12.41
N ARG A 76 1.40 6.27 -11.35
CA ARG A 76 0.94 7.66 -11.22
C ARG A 76 1.54 8.31 -9.98
N PRO A 77 2.83 8.64 -10.00
CA PRO A 77 3.50 9.30 -8.89
C PRO A 77 3.01 10.74 -8.72
N GLY A 78 3.21 11.27 -7.52
CA GLY A 78 2.97 12.69 -7.23
C GLY A 78 2.01 12.93 -6.07
N GLY A 79 2.00 14.17 -5.62
CA GLY A 79 1.33 14.59 -4.39
C GLY A 79 2.06 14.11 -3.13
N ALA A 80 1.51 14.40 -1.97
CA ALA A 80 2.05 14.00 -0.69
C ALA A 80 1.98 12.48 -0.51
N GLY A 81 3.13 11.80 -0.64
CA GLY A 81 3.20 10.35 -0.45
C GLY A 81 2.35 9.52 -1.42
N GLY A 82 1.96 10.06 -2.61
CA GLY A 82 1.21 9.29 -3.61
C GLY A 82 -0.28 9.65 -3.72
N THR A 83 -0.70 10.80 -3.23
CA THR A 83 -2.12 11.22 -3.22
C THR A 83 -2.73 11.42 -4.61
N VAL A 84 -1.93 11.69 -5.66
CA VAL A 84 -2.40 11.81 -7.05
C VAL A 84 -2.99 10.48 -7.53
N GLY A 85 -2.27 9.37 -7.35
CA GLY A 85 -2.75 8.03 -7.71
C GLY A 85 -3.97 7.62 -6.88
N ALA A 86 -3.95 7.91 -5.57
CA ALA A 86 -5.07 7.60 -4.68
C ALA A 86 -6.34 8.35 -5.09
N LYS A 87 -6.26 9.65 -5.40
CA LYS A 87 -7.41 10.44 -5.88
C LYS A 87 -7.99 9.89 -7.18
N ALA A 88 -7.14 9.43 -8.10
CA ALA A 88 -7.62 8.83 -9.35
C ALA A 88 -8.47 7.59 -9.10
N VAL A 89 -8.06 6.71 -8.16
CA VAL A 89 -8.83 5.50 -7.81
C VAL A 89 -10.07 5.83 -6.99
N ALA A 90 -10.01 6.78 -6.06
CA ALA A 90 -11.17 7.22 -5.27
C ALA A 90 -12.36 7.65 -6.15
N ASN A 91 -12.10 8.16 -7.35
CA ASN A 91 -13.11 8.61 -8.31
C ASN A 91 -13.40 7.60 -9.43
N ALA A 92 -12.82 6.39 -9.37
CA ALA A 92 -13.05 5.36 -10.37
C ALA A 92 -14.34 4.59 -10.11
N THR A 93 -14.86 3.90 -11.14
CA THR A 93 -16.04 3.04 -11.03
C THR A 93 -15.76 1.88 -10.05
N PRO A 94 -16.66 1.61 -9.09
CA PRO A 94 -16.48 0.55 -8.10
C PRO A 94 -16.82 -0.85 -8.63
N ASP A 95 -16.21 -1.25 -9.74
CA ASP A 95 -16.46 -2.52 -10.43
C ASP A 95 -15.27 -3.51 -10.34
N GLY A 96 -14.25 -3.15 -9.58
CA GLY A 96 -13.04 -3.97 -9.36
C GLY A 96 -12.00 -3.91 -10.47
N HIS A 97 -12.22 -3.14 -11.55
CA HIS A 97 -11.25 -3.05 -12.66
C HIS A 97 -10.24 -1.90 -12.53
N THR A 98 -10.38 -1.07 -11.51
CA THR A 98 -9.36 -0.06 -11.15
C THR A 98 -9.05 -0.20 -9.68
N LEU A 99 -7.81 -0.54 -9.37
CA LEU A 99 -7.34 -0.81 -8.00
C LEU A 99 -6.20 0.16 -7.66
N LEU A 100 -6.00 0.42 -6.37
CA LEU A 100 -4.85 1.17 -5.87
C LEU A 100 -3.92 0.25 -5.13
N PHE A 101 -2.68 0.11 -5.59
CA PHE A 101 -1.59 -0.33 -4.73
C PHE A 101 -1.21 0.84 -3.83
N THR A 102 -1.23 0.65 -2.53
CA THR A 102 -1.18 1.75 -1.57
C THR A 102 -0.15 1.53 -0.47
N SER A 103 0.10 2.57 0.31
CA SER A 103 1.05 2.61 1.42
C SER A 103 0.52 3.54 2.53
N PRO A 104 1.26 3.71 3.65
CA PRO A 104 0.90 4.69 4.69
C PRO A 104 0.71 6.12 4.17
N GLY A 105 1.44 6.54 3.13
CA GLY A 105 1.37 7.89 2.58
C GLY A 105 -0.06 8.35 2.27
N PRO A 106 -0.70 7.80 1.24
CA PRO A 106 -2.01 8.27 0.82
C PRO A 106 -3.16 7.86 1.75
N LEU A 107 -3.02 6.76 2.51
CA LEU A 107 -4.11 6.26 3.36
C LEU A 107 -4.05 6.75 4.81
N VAL A 108 -2.87 7.11 5.32
CA VAL A 108 -2.68 7.42 6.75
C VAL A 108 -2.09 8.80 6.93
N THR A 109 -0.86 9.04 6.48
CA THR A 109 -0.12 10.24 6.88
C THR A 109 -0.56 11.49 6.13
N ALA A 110 -0.81 11.43 4.82
CA ALA A 110 -1.26 12.59 4.06
C ALA A 110 -2.64 13.10 4.52
N PRO A 111 -3.66 12.24 4.80
CA PRO A 111 -4.94 12.70 5.33
C PRO A 111 -4.88 13.41 6.69
N LEU A 112 -3.85 13.13 7.48
CA LEU A 112 -3.64 13.78 8.78
C LEU A 112 -2.94 15.14 8.68
N ILE A 113 -2.33 15.44 7.52
CA ILE A 113 -1.48 16.63 7.33
C ILE A 113 -2.08 17.61 6.30
N TYR A 114 -2.79 17.10 5.28
CA TYR A 114 -3.30 17.91 4.17
C TYR A 114 -4.83 18.01 4.22
N LYS A 115 -5.36 19.24 4.17
CA LYS A 115 -6.82 19.50 4.27
C LYS A 115 -7.61 19.09 3.03
N ASN A 116 -7.03 19.25 1.83
CA ASN A 116 -7.76 19.18 0.56
C ASN A 116 -7.22 18.10 -0.37
N LEU A 117 -7.26 16.84 0.05
CA LEU A 117 -6.78 15.71 -0.76
C LEU A 117 -7.73 15.36 -1.93
N GLY A 118 -9.01 15.73 -1.81
CA GLY A 118 -10.06 15.36 -2.76
C GLY A 118 -10.53 13.91 -2.63
N TYR A 119 -10.23 13.25 -1.50
CA TYR A 119 -10.76 11.96 -1.07
C TYR A 119 -10.67 11.85 0.47
N ASP A 120 -11.49 10.97 1.04
CA ASP A 120 -11.44 10.55 2.45
C ASP A 120 -11.05 9.07 2.46
N PRO A 121 -9.92 8.67 3.09
CA PRO A 121 -9.45 7.29 3.01
C PRO A 121 -10.51 6.25 3.38
N PHE A 122 -11.23 6.47 4.48
CA PHE A 122 -12.21 5.49 5.00
C PHE A 122 -13.56 5.51 4.28
N LYS A 123 -13.86 6.58 3.52
CA LYS A 123 -15.11 6.70 2.75
C LYS A 123 -14.92 6.49 1.26
N SER A 124 -13.69 6.55 0.77
CA SER A 124 -13.38 6.44 -0.66
C SER A 124 -12.87 5.06 -1.06
N PHE A 125 -12.37 4.24 -0.11
CA PHE A 125 -11.76 2.96 -0.43
C PHE A 125 -12.33 1.80 0.37
N ALA A 126 -12.40 0.64 -0.31
CA ALA A 126 -12.65 -0.67 0.27
C ALA A 126 -11.32 -1.44 0.38
N PRO A 127 -10.93 -1.94 1.56
CA PRO A 127 -9.70 -2.73 1.73
C PRO A 127 -9.81 -4.07 1.01
N ILE A 128 -8.73 -4.51 0.34
CA ILE A 128 -8.64 -5.84 -0.27
C ILE A 128 -7.66 -6.70 0.52
N ALA A 129 -6.39 -6.30 0.59
CA ALA A 129 -5.34 -7.06 1.27
C ALA A 129 -4.18 -6.15 1.69
N THR A 130 -3.53 -6.46 2.81
CA THR A 130 -2.16 -6.05 3.05
C THR A 130 -1.25 -6.97 2.22
N ILE A 131 -0.21 -6.45 1.58
CA ILE A 131 0.65 -7.25 0.69
C ILE A 131 1.95 -7.61 1.42
N PHE A 132 2.67 -6.61 1.91
CA PHE A 132 3.89 -6.83 2.68
C PHE A 132 4.12 -5.73 3.71
N SER A 133 5.05 -6.00 4.62
CA SER A 133 5.62 -4.98 5.50
C SER A 133 7.14 -5.13 5.55
N THR A 134 7.83 -4.00 5.76
CA THR A 134 9.28 -3.95 5.93
C THR A 134 9.62 -2.95 7.03
N PRO A 135 10.58 -3.25 7.92
CA PRO A 135 10.97 -2.32 8.98
C PRO A 135 11.64 -1.08 8.39
N GLN A 136 11.48 0.03 9.07
CA GLN A 136 12.32 1.20 8.87
C GLN A 136 13.53 1.14 9.80
N MET A 137 14.53 1.95 9.52
CA MET A 137 15.72 2.06 10.36
C MET A 137 16.28 3.48 10.33
N LEU A 138 17.03 3.82 11.35
CA LEU A 138 17.85 5.03 11.41
C LEU A 138 19.27 4.74 10.97
N VAL A 139 19.74 5.49 9.99
CA VAL A 139 21.15 5.51 9.58
C VAL A 139 21.73 6.91 9.70
N VAL A 140 23.06 6.96 9.84
CA VAL A 140 23.81 8.22 9.81
C VAL A 140 25.01 8.12 8.85
N ASN A 141 25.43 9.28 8.33
CA ASN A 141 26.69 9.39 7.61
C ASN A 141 27.86 9.06 8.56
N PRO A 142 28.89 8.30 8.14
CA PRO A 142 30.03 7.91 9.00
C PRO A 142 30.81 9.09 9.61
N ALA A 143 30.76 10.28 9.00
CA ALA A 143 31.38 11.48 9.55
C ALA A 143 30.71 11.98 10.84
N VAL A 144 29.51 11.54 11.17
CA VAL A 144 28.87 11.80 12.46
C VAL A 144 29.50 10.88 13.50
N PRO A 145 30.14 11.42 14.58
CA PRO A 145 30.93 10.63 15.52
C PRO A 145 30.04 9.96 16.59
N VAL A 146 29.13 9.08 16.17
CA VAL A 146 28.16 8.38 17.03
C VAL A 146 28.03 6.92 16.61
N GLU A 147 27.76 6.03 17.58
CA GLU A 147 27.57 4.60 17.36
C GLU A 147 26.23 4.09 17.92
N SER A 148 25.42 4.97 18.53
CA SER A 148 24.09 4.60 19.05
C SER A 148 23.11 5.76 18.96
N MET A 149 21.83 5.48 19.16
CA MET A 149 20.76 6.51 19.20
C MET A 149 20.96 7.49 20.37
N GLU A 150 21.39 7.01 21.52
CA GLU A 150 21.65 7.84 22.71
C GLU A 150 22.82 8.78 22.46
N GLN A 151 23.88 8.29 21.80
CA GLN A 151 25.01 9.14 21.39
C GLN A 151 24.56 10.17 20.36
N LEU A 152 23.70 9.81 19.39
CA LEU A 152 23.17 10.75 18.42
C LEU A 152 22.32 11.83 19.12
N ALA A 153 21.46 11.46 20.06
CA ALA A 153 20.65 12.42 20.83
C ALA A 153 21.56 13.38 21.64
N SER A 154 22.60 12.87 22.26
CA SER A 154 23.56 13.67 23.02
C SER A 154 24.37 14.58 22.10
N TYR A 155 24.84 14.06 20.98
CA TYR A 155 25.61 14.82 19.99
C TYR A 155 24.78 15.96 19.38
N THR A 156 23.51 15.69 19.01
CA THR A 156 22.61 16.71 18.43
C THR A 156 22.29 17.82 19.43
N LYS A 157 22.13 17.50 20.73
CA LYS A 157 21.97 18.49 21.80
C LYS A 157 23.19 19.40 21.96
N ALA A 158 24.38 18.81 21.90
CA ALA A 158 25.64 19.56 22.01
C ALA A 158 25.98 20.38 20.75
N ASN A 159 25.34 20.08 19.61
CA ASN A 159 25.61 20.70 18.32
C ASN A 159 24.32 21.18 17.65
N PRO A 160 23.57 22.13 18.22
CA PRO A 160 22.28 22.56 17.67
C PRO A 160 22.45 23.14 16.26
N GLY A 161 21.57 22.70 15.33
CA GLY A 161 21.55 23.15 13.94
C GLY A 161 22.64 22.55 13.03
N LYS A 162 23.56 21.71 13.56
CA LYS A 162 24.59 21.02 12.74
C LYS A 162 24.13 19.72 12.11
N ILE A 163 23.03 19.14 12.61
CA ILE A 163 22.47 17.90 12.09
C ILE A 163 21.19 18.20 11.34
N SER A 164 21.13 17.77 10.10
CA SER A 164 19.91 17.72 9.31
C SER A 164 19.55 16.26 9.00
N PHE A 165 18.25 16.03 8.83
CA PHE A 165 17.76 14.72 8.41
C PHE A 165 17.04 14.80 7.07
N ALA A 166 17.28 13.78 6.23
CA ALA A 166 16.60 13.65 4.97
C ALA A 166 15.17 13.09 5.14
N SER A 167 14.28 13.46 4.24
CA SER A 167 13.01 12.78 4.04
C SER A 167 12.67 12.70 2.55
N PRO A 168 11.97 11.64 2.08
CA PRO A 168 11.55 11.54 0.68
C PRO A 168 10.33 12.43 0.35
N GLY A 169 10.04 13.38 1.22
CA GLY A 169 8.97 14.35 1.09
C GLY A 169 8.29 14.64 2.43
N PHE A 170 7.65 15.80 2.50
CA PHE A 170 6.92 16.23 3.68
C PHE A 170 5.70 15.31 3.93
N GLY A 171 5.44 14.94 5.19
CA GLY A 171 4.33 14.08 5.56
C GLY A 171 4.55 12.58 5.32
N THR A 172 5.72 12.17 4.83
CA THR A 172 6.06 10.75 4.73
C THR A 172 6.45 10.18 6.10
N GLN A 173 6.36 8.85 6.29
CA GLN A 173 6.80 8.23 7.55
C GLN A 173 8.24 8.60 7.95
N PRO A 174 9.22 8.58 7.04
CA PRO A 174 10.58 9.04 7.36
C PRO A 174 10.66 10.48 7.88
N HIS A 175 9.86 11.39 7.32
CA HIS A 175 9.75 12.75 7.85
C HIS A 175 9.21 12.76 9.29
N LEU A 176 8.11 12.04 9.52
CA LEU A 176 7.46 11.96 10.83
C LEU A 176 8.37 11.35 11.89
N LEU A 177 9.16 10.33 11.55
CA LEU A 177 10.14 9.73 12.45
C LEU A 177 11.26 10.70 12.83
N GLY A 178 11.74 11.51 11.89
CA GLY A 178 12.71 12.55 12.17
C GLY A 178 12.16 13.63 13.10
N GLU A 179 10.93 14.08 12.88
CA GLU A 179 10.26 15.06 13.76
C GLU A 179 9.95 14.45 15.16
N MET A 180 9.57 13.18 15.21
CA MET A 180 9.42 12.48 16.50
C MET A 180 10.74 12.40 17.25
N PHE A 181 11.83 12.00 16.60
CA PHE A 181 13.15 11.96 17.20
C PHE A 181 13.52 13.35 17.77
N LYS A 182 13.32 14.41 17.00
CA LYS A 182 13.52 15.79 17.43
C LYS A 182 12.72 16.14 18.68
N LEU A 183 11.42 15.79 18.70
CA LEU A 183 10.53 16.06 19.83
C LEU A 183 10.98 15.35 21.12
N ILE A 184 11.13 14.01 21.05
CA ILE A 184 11.41 13.20 22.23
C ILE A 184 12.83 13.42 22.79
N THR A 185 13.76 13.82 21.94
CA THR A 185 15.14 14.13 22.37
C THR A 185 15.31 15.61 22.74
N GLY A 186 14.36 16.49 22.42
CA GLY A 186 14.49 17.94 22.63
C GLY A 186 15.64 18.56 21.83
N THR A 187 15.93 18.02 20.63
CA THR A 187 17.05 18.47 19.78
C THR A 187 16.56 19.43 18.70
N ASN A 188 17.45 20.22 18.14
CA ASN A 188 17.18 21.14 17.04
C ASN A 188 17.79 20.60 15.74
N ILE A 189 17.25 19.51 15.22
CA ILE A 189 17.57 18.97 13.90
C ILE A 189 16.62 19.53 12.84
N VAL A 190 17.09 19.62 11.57
CA VAL A 190 16.35 20.26 10.48
C VAL A 190 15.97 19.23 9.42
N ASN A 191 14.69 19.21 9.02
CA ASN A 191 14.25 18.37 7.89
C ASN A 191 14.70 18.98 6.55
N VAL A 192 15.29 18.15 5.69
CA VAL A 192 15.58 18.45 4.29
C VAL A 192 14.71 17.54 3.42
N PRO A 193 13.61 18.06 2.84
CA PRO A 193 12.70 17.25 2.03
C PRO A 193 13.23 17.12 0.59
N TYR A 194 13.18 15.88 0.08
CA TYR A 194 13.55 15.50 -1.28
C TYR A 194 12.30 15.09 -2.10
N LYS A 195 12.42 15.02 -3.42
CA LYS A 195 11.37 14.52 -4.30
C LYS A 195 11.32 12.98 -4.38
N GLY A 196 12.00 12.29 -3.46
CA GLY A 196 12.06 10.83 -3.36
C GLY A 196 13.33 10.35 -2.67
N ALA A 197 13.36 9.06 -2.33
CA ALA A 197 14.44 8.45 -1.58
C ALA A 197 15.81 8.43 -2.32
N PRO A 198 15.92 8.20 -3.65
CA PRO A 198 17.23 8.10 -4.30
C PRO A 198 18.10 9.34 -4.14
N GLN A 199 17.52 10.54 -4.32
CA GLN A 199 18.25 11.80 -4.15
C GLN A 199 18.66 12.00 -2.69
N ALA A 200 17.77 11.69 -1.74
CA ALA A 200 18.06 11.76 -0.30
C ALA A 200 19.24 10.86 0.10
N VAL A 201 19.31 9.64 -0.45
CA VAL A 201 20.45 8.72 -0.21
C VAL A 201 21.74 9.26 -0.79
N THR A 202 21.72 9.84 -1.99
CA THR A 202 22.91 10.47 -2.62
C THR A 202 23.50 11.55 -1.71
N ASP A 203 22.65 12.44 -1.21
CA ASP A 203 23.08 13.56 -0.36
C ASP A 203 23.50 13.09 1.05
N LEU A 204 22.87 12.01 1.57
CA LEU A 204 23.30 11.39 2.81
C LEU A 204 24.70 10.77 2.68
N LEU A 205 24.98 10.06 1.58
CA LEU A 205 26.28 9.46 1.29
C LEU A 205 27.38 10.55 1.12
N ALA A 206 27.00 11.67 0.53
CA ALA A 206 27.90 12.82 0.38
C ALA A 206 28.05 13.66 1.66
N GLY A 207 27.30 13.37 2.73
CA GLY A 207 27.34 14.10 4.00
C GLY A 207 26.63 15.47 3.96
N GLN A 208 25.85 15.77 2.90
CA GLN A 208 25.03 17.01 2.81
C GLN A 208 23.89 17.00 3.85
N VAL A 209 23.37 15.81 4.18
CA VAL A 209 22.51 15.54 5.32
C VAL A 209 23.14 14.46 6.17
N GLN A 210 22.89 14.43 7.47
CA GLN A 210 23.64 13.63 8.41
C GLN A 210 22.91 12.39 8.86
N MET A 211 21.57 12.36 8.83
CA MET A 211 20.77 11.22 9.26
C MET A 211 19.55 11.02 8.37
N TYR A 212 19.03 9.80 8.33
CA TYR A 212 17.84 9.47 7.56
C TYR A 212 17.16 8.22 8.13
N PHE A 213 15.83 8.31 8.29
CA PHE A 213 14.97 7.17 8.55
C PHE A 213 14.37 6.69 7.23
N ASP A 214 14.52 5.42 6.87
CA ASP A 214 13.81 4.78 5.75
C ASP A 214 13.90 3.26 5.88
N THR A 215 13.41 2.51 4.89
CA THR A 215 13.41 1.05 4.90
C THR A 215 14.84 0.47 4.92
N VAL A 216 15.01 -0.64 5.62
CA VAL A 216 16.29 -1.36 5.70
C VAL A 216 16.86 -1.65 4.31
N ALA A 217 15.99 -2.09 3.37
CA ALA A 217 16.40 -2.41 2.01
C ALA A 217 17.12 -1.26 1.27
N LEU A 218 16.69 -0.03 1.51
CA LEU A 218 17.28 1.16 0.88
C LEU A 218 18.73 1.36 1.30
N PHE A 219 19.06 1.06 2.55
CA PHE A 219 20.36 1.34 3.14
C PHE A 219 21.32 0.13 3.17
N LEU A 220 20.78 -1.10 3.08
CA LEU A 220 21.53 -2.33 3.26
C LEU A 220 22.81 -2.42 2.40
N PRO A 221 22.79 -2.09 1.08
CA PRO A 221 24.01 -2.11 0.27
C PRO A 221 25.08 -1.12 0.78
N HIS A 222 24.65 0.05 1.25
CA HIS A 222 25.53 1.10 1.72
C HIS A 222 26.10 0.81 3.11
N ILE A 223 25.32 0.16 3.97
CA ILE A 223 25.77 -0.30 5.29
C ILE A 223 26.82 -1.41 5.11
N LYS A 224 26.54 -2.41 4.26
CA LYS A 224 27.50 -3.49 3.96
C LYS A 224 28.81 -2.98 3.34
N ALA A 225 28.74 -1.87 2.59
CA ALA A 225 29.92 -1.21 2.01
C ALA A 225 30.61 -0.24 2.98
N GLY A 226 30.17 -0.12 4.25
CA GLY A 226 30.71 0.80 5.24
C GLY A 226 30.48 2.29 4.95
N LYS A 227 29.59 2.62 4.00
CA LYS A 227 29.30 4.00 3.60
C LYS A 227 28.22 4.68 4.45
N LEU A 228 27.47 3.91 5.24
CA LEU A 228 26.49 4.38 6.22
C LEU A 228 26.64 3.56 7.52
N LYS A 229 26.35 4.19 8.66
CA LYS A 229 26.22 3.53 9.95
C LYS A 229 24.75 3.35 10.30
N ALA A 230 24.36 2.11 10.61
CA ALA A 230 23.03 1.78 11.12
C ALA A 230 23.01 1.96 12.64
N LEU A 231 22.09 2.75 13.18
CA LEU A 231 21.96 2.99 14.62
C LEU A 231 20.85 2.18 15.26
N ALA A 232 19.69 2.05 14.61
CA ALA A 232 18.60 1.23 15.13
C ALA A 232 17.60 0.84 14.03
N VAL A 233 16.95 -0.30 14.21
CA VAL A 233 15.79 -0.76 13.42
C VAL A 233 14.50 -0.30 14.12
N ALA A 234 13.62 0.37 13.41
CA ALA A 234 12.37 0.91 13.96
C ALA A 234 11.24 -0.15 13.95
N ASP A 235 11.50 -1.32 14.52
CA ASP A 235 10.56 -2.43 14.62
C ASP A 235 10.65 -3.07 16.02
N GLU A 236 9.75 -4.01 16.32
CA GLU A 236 9.78 -4.82 17.54
C GLU A 236 10.95 -5.81 17.53
N MET A 237 11.34 -6.27 16.34
CA MET A 237 12.42 -7.23 16.16
C MET A 237 13.56 -6.63 15.34
N ARG A 238 14.77 -7.10 15.58
CA ARG A 238 15.93 -6.78 14.75
C ARG A 238 15.72 -7.26 13.32
N SER A 239 16.36 -6.58 12.37
CA SER A 239 16.39 -6.99 10.98
C SER A 239 17.17 -8.31 10.82
N ALA A 240 16.63 -9.26 10.06
CA ALA A 240 17.34 -10.50 9.73
C ALA A 240 18.62 -10.24 8.93
N SER A 241 18.63 -9.18 8.12
CA SER A 241 19.80 -8.76 7.33
C SER A 241 20.88 -8.05 8.16
N LEU A 242 20.53 -7.54 9.36
CA LEU A 242 21.39 -6.76 10.25
C LEU A 242 21.19 -7.17 11.73
N PRO A 243 21.47 -8.41 12.11
CA PRO A 243 21.12 -8.96 13.44
C PRO A 243 21.84 -8.26 14.60
N ASN A 244 22.97 -7.57 14.33
CA ASN A 244 23.73 -6.85 15.34
C ASN A 244 23.21 -5.41 15.57
N VAL A 245 22.33 -4.89 14.72
CA VAL A 245 21.74 -3.55 14.89
C VAL A 245 20.56 -3.67 15.85
N PRO A 246 20.55 -2.90 16.97
CA PRO A 246 19.47 -2.95 17.94
C PRO A 246 18.16 -2.38 17.35
N THR A 247 17.04 -2.70 18.00
CA THR A 247 15.77 -2.02 17.70
C THR A 247 15.73 -0.65 18.39
N THR A 248 14.80 0.22 17.94
CA THR A 248 14.55 1.49 18.63
C THR A 248 14.06 1.26 20.07
N THR A 249 13.36 0.16 20.33
CA THR A 249 12.92 -0.24 21.67
C THR A 249 14.09 -0.64 22.56
N GLU A 250 15.01 -1.48 22.07
CA GLU A 250 16.24 -1.86 22.77
C GLU A 250 17.13 -0.64 23.07
N SER A 251 17.06 0.39 22.21
CA SER A 251 17.79 1.66 22.37
C SER A 251 17.04 2.70 23.23
N GLY A 252 15.94 2.33 23.91
CA GLY A 252 15.18 3.25 24.77
C GLY A 252 14.23 4.21 24.04
N PHE A 253 14.00 4.03 22.73
CA PHE A 253 13.18 4.89 21.87
C PHE A 253 11.98 4.12 21.27
N ALA A 254 11.25 3.37 22.08
CA ALA A 254 10.15 2.51 21.65
C ALA A 254 9.07 3.24 20.83
N ILE A 255 8.83 4.52 21.11
CA ILE A 255 7.86 5.34 20.38
C ILE A 255 8.24 5.55 18.90
N LEU A 256 9.50 5.34 18.51
CA LEU A 256 9.98 5.45 17.13
C LEU A 256 9.76 4.17 16.30
N GLN A 257 8.97 3.23 16.79
CA GLN A 257 8.58 2.08 15.98
C GLN A 257 7.77 2.51 14.77
N ALA A 258 8.19 2.11 13.58
CA ALA A 258 7.48 2.35 12.33
C ALA A 258 7.83 1.30 11.28
N THR A 259 6.80 0.68 10.77
CA THR A 259 6.90 -0.30 9.69
C THR A 259 6.30 0.31 8.43
N PHE A 260 7.06 0.30 7.34
CA PHE A 260 6.45 0.56 6.04
C PHE A 260 5.63 -0.66 5.64
N TRP A 261 4.45 -0.44 5.10
CA TRP A 261 3.60 -1.50 4.59
C TRP A 261 3.02 -1.13 3.22
N ALA A 262 2.69 -2.12 2.44
CA ALA A 262 1.97 -1.97 1.19
C ALA A 262 0.69 -2.79 1.23
N GLY A 263 -0.34 -2.26 0.60
CA GLY A 263 -1.65 -2.91 0.51
C GLY A 263 -2.33 -2.66 -0.83
N MET A 264 -3.47 -3.30 -1.01
CA MET A 264 -4.34 -3.11 -2.16
C MET A 264 -5.73 -2.69 -1.69
N VAL A 265 -6.27 -1.63 -2.30
CA VAL A 265 -7.65 -1.18 -2.06
C VAL A 265 -8.38 -0.98 -3.39
N ALA A 266 -9.70 -1.07 -3.35
CA ALA A 266 -10.60 -0.72 -4.45
C ALA A 266 -11.39 0.56 -4.13
N PRO A 267 -12.07 1.19 -5.09
CA PRO A 267 -13.07 2.21 -4.81
C PRO A 267 -14.16 1.69 -3.87
N ILE A 268 -14.64 2.54 -2.97
CA ILE A 268 -15.75 2.18 -2.08
C ILE A 268 -16.99 1.78 -2.91
N GLY A 269 -17.74 0.80 -2.43
CA GLY A 269 -18.89 0.25 -3.15
C GLY A 269 -18.54 -0.87 -4.13
N THR A 270 -17.27 -1.25 -4.27
CA THR A 270 -16.89 -2.46 -5.02
C THR A 270 -17.56 -3.68 -4.38
N PRO A 271 -18.25 -4.56 -5.16
CA PRO A 271 -18.97 -5.71 -4.64
C PRO A 271 -18.11 -6.65 -3.78
N ALA A 272 -18.67 -7.15 -2.68
CA ALA A 272 -17.93 -7.97 -1.71
C ALA A 272 -17.33 -9.23 -2.35
N ASN A 273 -18.06 -9.90 -3.24
CA ASN A 273 -17.57 -11.08 -3.95
C ASN A 273 -16.36 -10.80 -4.84
N ILE A 274 -16.22 -9.57 -5.36
CA ILE A 274 -15.04 -9.13 -6.11
C ILE A 274 -13.87 -8.88 -5.16
N ILE A 275 -14.11 -8.22 -4.02
CA ILE A 275 -13.12 -8.01 -2.97
C ILE A 275 -12.58 -9.34 -2.47
N ASP A 276 -13.45 -10.30 -2.18
CA ASP A 276 -13.06 -11.64 -1.67
C ASP A 276 -12.26 -12.43 -2.71
N LYS A 277 -12.65 -12.36 -3.99
CA LYS A 277 -11.92 -13.00 -5.08
C LYS A 277 -10.52 -12.41 -5.24
N LEU A 278 -10.39 -11.10 -5.21
CA LEU A 278 -9.10 -10.40 -5.27
C LEU A 278 -8.24 -10.74 -4.04
N ASN A 279 -8.81 -10.70 -2.83
CA ASN A 279 -8.11 -11.06 -1.59
C ASN A 279 -7.57 -12.48 -1.63
N THR A 280 -8.40 -13.46 -2.01
CA THR A 280 -7.98 -14.87 -2.13
C THR A 280 -6.81 -15.00 -3.08
N SER A 281 -6.91 -14.43 -4.29
CA SER A 281 -5.86 -14.53 -5.30
C SER A 281 -4.55 -13.84 -4.88
N ILE A 282 -4.64 -12.71 -4.17
CA ILE A 282 -3.46 -12.02 -3.61
C ILE A 282 -2.83 -12.86 -2.51
N ASN A 283 -3.62 -13.42 -1.59
CA ASN A 283 -3.09 -14.25 -0.51
C ASN A 283 -2.44 -15.53 -1.04
N ASP A 284 -2.97 -16.13 -2.13
CA ASP A 284 -2.37 -17.31 -2.76
C ASP A 284 -1.01 -16.96 -3.41
N PHE A 285 -0.89 -15.78 -4.03
CA PHE A 285 0.39 -15.28 -4.50
C PHE A 285 1.38 -15.08 -3.34
N LEU A 286 0.94 -14.48 -2.23
CA LEU A 286 1.79 -14.19 -1.08
C LEU A 286 2.30 -15.44 -0.35
N ARG A 287 1.65 -16.60 -0.54
CA ARG A 287 2.11 -17.90 -0.01
C ARG A 287 3.15 -18.58 -0.90
N SER A 288 3.44 -18.03 -2.07
CA SER A 288 4.39 -18.68 -2.97
C SER A 288 5.83 -18.48 -2.49
N PRO A 289 6.70 -19.52 -2.59
CA PRO A 289 8.10 -19.40 -2.18
C PRO A 289 8.86 -18.33 -2.96
N GLU A 290 8.46 -18.07 -4.20
CA GLU A 290 9.10 -17.08 -5.08
C GLU A 290 8.92 -15.66 -4.54
N ILE A 291 7.71 -15.31 -4.05
CA ILE A 291 7.48 -13.98 -3.50
C ILE A 291 8.11 -13.84 -2.13
N GLU A 292 8.11 -14.90 -1.31
CA GLU A 292 8.78 -14.88 -0.01
C GLU A 292 10.29 -14.60 -0.18
N ALA A 293 10.96 -15.31 -1.09
CA ALA A 293 12.36 -15.09 -1.43
C ALA A 293 12.60 -13.68 -2.00
N SER A 294 11.70 -13.18 -2.87
CA SER A 294 11.79 -11.83 -3.42
C SER A 294 11.67 -10.77 -2.33
N LEU A 295 10.72 -10.90 -1.41
CA LEU A 295 10.50 -9.96 -0.31
C LEU A 295 11.67 -10.00 0.69
N ALA A 296 12.26 -11.16 0.95
CA ALA A 296 13.42 -11.29 1.82
C ALA A 296 14.62 -10.45 1.35
N ASN A 297 14.80 -10.27 0.02
CA ASN A 297 15.83 -9.39 -0.52
C ASN A 297 15.65 -7.92 -0.11
N PHE A 298 14.45 -7.54 0.30
CA PHE A 298 14.06 -6.19 0.74
C PHE A 298 13.84 -6.12 2.26
N ASP A 299 14.23 -7.17 3.00
CA ASP A 299 13.93 -7.31 4.43
C ASP A 299 12.44 -7.15 4.73
N ALA A 300 11.61 -7.56 3.76
CA ALA A 300 10.16 -7.47 3.82
C ALA A 300 9.54 -8.84 4.09
N LYS A 301 8.35 -8.83 4.70
CA LYS A 301 7.58 -10.05 5.02
C LYS A 301 6.20 -9.97 4.37
N PRO A 302 5.70 -11.05 3.77
CA PRO A 302 4.33 -11.10 3.27
C PRO A 302 3.34 -10.91 4.43
N LYS A 303 2.22 -10.26 4.16
CA LYS A 303 1.13 -10.04 5.12
C LYS A 303 -0.16 -10.67 4.60
N ILE A 304 -0.34 -11.95 4.93
CA ILE A 304 -1.53 -12.72 4.58
C ILE A 304 -2.65 -12.38 5.57
N GLY A 305 -3.85 -12.09 5.07
CA GLY A 305 -4.98 -11.74 5.91
C GLY A 305 -6.25 -11.43 5.11
N SER A 306 -7.35 -11.30 5.81
CA SER A 306 -8.65 -10.92 5.24
C SER A 306 -8.74 -9.41 4.97
N PRO A 307 -9.73 -8.95 4.19
CA PRO A 307 -10.03 -7.53 4.06
C PRO A 307 -10.34 -6.86 5.42
N ALA A 308 -10.96 -7.60 6.33
CA ALA A 308 -11.25 -7.13 7.68
C ALA A 308 -9.98 -6.94 8.53
N ASP A 309 -9.00 -7.84 8.41
CA ASP A 309 -7.70 -7.71 9.06
C ASP A 309 -6.97 -6.47 8.55
N PHE A 310 -6.98 -6.23 7.24
CA PHE A 310 -6.39 -5.03 6.66
C PHE A 310 -7.12 -3.75 7.14
N SER A 311 -8.46 -3.77 7.18
CA SER A 311 -9.23 -2.64 7.70
C SER A 311 -8.86 -2.31 9.15
N LYS A 312 -8.76 -3.33 10.02
CA LYS A 312 -8.36 -3.17 11.42
C LYS A 312 -6.94 -2.63 11.55
N PHE A 313 -6.00 -3.22 10.81
CA PHE A 313 -4.61 -2.77 10.78
C PHE A 313 -4.49 -1.31 10.35
N TRP A 314 -5.17 -0.91 9.26
CA TRP A 314 -5.17 0.46 8.77
C TRP A 314 -5.73 1.47 9.79
N ARG A 315 -6.82 1.13 10.50
CA ARG A 315 -7.36 1.97 11.58
C ARG A 315 -6.34 2.17 12.71
N ASN A 316 -5.72 1.10 13.18
CA ASN A 316 -4.71 1.16 14.23
C ASN A 316 -3.51 2.04 13.81
N GLU A 317 -3.04 1.89 12.57
CA GLU A 317 -1.99 2.75 12.01
C GLU A 317 -2.43 4.23 11.97
N THR A 318 -3.67 4.50 11.58
CA THR A 318 -4.18 5.88 11.55
C THR A 318 -4.25 6.48 12.95
N GLU A 319 -4.73 5.74 13.94
CA GLU A 319 -4.77 6.19 15.35
C GLU A 319 -3.36 6.48 15.88
N LYS A 320 -2.42 5.56 15.65
CA LYS A 320 -1.00 5.73 16.01
C LYS A 320 -0.41 7.01 15.42
N TRP A 321 -0.52 7.20 14.10
CA TRP A 321 0.05 8.36 13.44
C TRP A 321 -0.69 9.66 13.75
N THR A 322 -1.99 9.61 14.05
CA THR A 322 -2.74 10.76 14.59
C THR A 322 -2.12 11.24 15.90
N HIS A 323 -1.86 10.31 16.84
CA HIS A 323 -1.21 10.65 18.10
C HIS A 323 0.18 11.26 17.88
N VAL A 324 0.98 10.69 16.99
CA VAL A 324 2.31 11.20 16.63
C VAL A 324 2.24 12.63 16.11
N ILE A 325 1.41 12.86 15.08
CA ILE A 325 1.30 14.16 14.40
C ILE A 325 0.80 15.22 15.38
N THR A 326 -0.18 14.89 16.20
CA THR A 326 -0.70 15.80 17.24
C THR A 326 0.37 16.16 18.27
N SER A 327 1.17 15.18 18.71
CA SER A 327 2.22 15.38 19.73
C SER A 327 3.43 16.14 19.18
N THR A 328 3.77 15.97 17.90
CA THR A 328 4.92 16.66 17.27
C THR A 328 4.62 18.11 16.89
N GLY A 329 3.35 18.50 16.93
CA GLY A 329 2.95 19.85 16.50
C GLY A 329 3.18 20.12 15.00
N ILE A 330 3.31 19.06 14.18
CA ILE A 330 3.35 19.17 12.72
C ILE A 330 2.04 19.82 12.27
N LYS A 331 2.14 21.02 11.71
CA LYS A 331 0.97 21.79 11.29
C LYS A 331 0.39 21.23 10.01
N GLU A 332 -0.94 21.26 9.93
CA GLU A 332 -1.65 21.03 8.68
C GLU A 332 -1.16 21.93 7.56
N ILE A 333 -0.96 21.36 6.38
CA ILE A 333 -0.61 22.07 5.17
C ILE A 333 -1.89 22.40 4.39
N LYS A 334 -2.05 23.66 4.02
CA LYS A 334 -3.19 24.13 3.22
C LYS A 334 -3.13 23.67 1.77
#